data_9001c66343f19b91579dc010f10100ea
#
_entry.id   9001c66343f19b91579dc010f10100ea
#
_cell.length_a   1.000
_cell.length_b   1.000
_cell.length_c   1.000
_cell.angle_alpha   90.00
_cell.angle_beta   90.00
_cell.angle_gamma   90.00
#
_symmetry.space_group_name_H-M   'P 1'
#
loop_
_entity.id
_entity.type
_entity.pdbx_description
1 polymer ?
#
loop_
_entity_poly.entity_id
_entity_poly.type
_entity_poly.pdbx_seq_one_letter_code
_entity_poly.pdbx_strand_id
1 'polypeptide(L)'
;MTIADIKKRTLPVLKKHGANFVGVFGSYARNEATKKSDVDLLVDFTEQKSLMDLVGIEQELSNALRVKVDMILKKSLNNRIKPYVMEDLKIIYEKR
;
A
#
# COMPACT_ATOMS: atom_id res chain seq x y z
N MET A 1 2.00 8.88 -12.52
CA MET A 1 1.32 8.90 -11.22
C MET A 1 2.34 9.17 -10.13
N THR A 2 2.09 10.16 -9.30
CA THR A 2 2.97 10.56 -8.21
C THR A 2 2.53 9.93 -6.89
N ILE A 3 3.37 10.05 -5.85
CA ILE A 3 2.99 9.63 -4.49
C ILE A 3 1.73 10.38 -4.05
N ALA A 4 1.60 11.67 -4.40
CA ALA A 4 0.40 12.45 -4.08
C ALA A 4 -0.84 11.86 -4.75
N ASP A 5 -0.74 11.40 -6.00
CA ASP A 5 -1.84 10.76 -6.71
C ASP A 5 -2.22 9.43 -6.03
N ILE A 6 -1.23 8.64 -5.64
CA ILE A 6 -1.44 7.38 -4.94
C ILE A 6 -2.17 7.64 -3.63
N LYS A 7 -1.70 8.61 -2.85
CA LYS A 7 -2.35 9.00 -1.59
C LYS A 7 -3.81 9.38 -1.81
N LYS A 8 -4.06 10.27 -2.77
CA LYS A 8 -5.41 10.78 -3.05
C LYS A 8 -6.39 9.66 -3.44
N ARG A 9 -5.92 8.69 -4.23
CA ARG A 9 -6.79 7.64 -4.75
C ARG A 9 -6.93 6.43 -3.83
N THR A 10 -5.94 6.16 -2.97
CA THR A 10 -5.97 4.97 -2.10
C THR A 10 -6.56 5.24 -0.73
N LEU A 11 -6.38 6.42 -0.15
CA LEU A 11 -6.82 6.69 1.22
C LEU A 11 -8.33 6.56 1.40
N PRO A 12 -9.20 7.03 0.48
CA PRO A 12 -10.64 6.82 0.67
C PRO A 12 -10.99 5.33 0.81
N VAL A 13 -10.37 4.47 0.01
CA VAL A 13 -10.58 3.03 0.06
C VAL A 13 -10.04 2.46 1.38
N LEU A 14 -8.79 2.77 1.70
CA LEU A 14 -8.13 2.20 2.87
C LEU A 14 -8.74 2.66 4.19
N LYS A 15 -9.13 3.93 4.29
CA LYS A 15 -9.81 4.44 5.49
C LYS A 15 -11.17 3.78 5.69
N LYS A 16 -11.90 3.54 4.61
CA LYS A 16 -13.18 2.85 4.64
C LYS A 16 -13.03 1.46 5.27
N HIS A 17 -11.92 0.80 5.02
CA HIS A 17 -11.64 -0.53 5.55
C HIS A 17 -10.89 -0.54 6.88
N GLY A 18 -10.68 0.63 7.48
CA GLY A 18 -10.08 0.73 8.81
C GLY A 18 -8.56 0.71 8.86
N ALA A 19 -7.91 1.14 7.78
CA ALA A 19 -6.44 1.26 7.79
C ALA A 19 -6.01 2.36 8.78
N ASN A 20 -4.97 2.07 9.56
CA ASN A 20 -4.37 3.04 10.48
C ASN A 20 -2.95 3.42 10.08
N PHE A 21 -2.39 2.77 9.09
CA PHE A 21 -1.08 3.06 8.56
C PHE A 21 -1.04 2.69 7.08
N VAL A 22 -0.50 3.57 6.25
CA VAL A 22 -0.28 3.30 4.82
C VAL A 22 1.05 3.91 4.41
N GLY A 23 1.88 3.10 3.78
CA GLY A 23 3.12 3.56 3.18
C GLY A 23 3.27 3.04 1.77
N VAL A 24 4.02 3.76 0.96
CA VAL A 24 4.39 3.36 -0.40
C VAL A 24 5.86 2.99 -0.39
N PHE A 25 6.20 1.87 -1.01
CA PHE A 25 7.59 1.47 -1.17
C PHE A 25 7.82 1.01 -2.61
N GLY A 26 9.00 0.50 -2.91
CA GLY A 26 9.32 0.01 -4.24
C GLY A 26 9.54 1.12 -5.25
N SER A 27 9.32 0.81 -6.53
CA SER A 27 9.70 1.69 -7.64
C SER A 27 9.01 3.06 -7.61
N TYR A 28 7.72 3.12 -7.20
CA TYR A 28 7.03 4.40 -7.10
C TYR A 28 7.61 5.28 -5.99
N ALA A 29 8.02 4.67 -4.88
CA ALA A 29 8.66 5.43 -3.79
C ALA A 29 10.03 5.96 -4.18
N ARG A 30 10.76 5.22 -5.02
CA ARG A 30 12.08 5.63 -5.53
C ARG A 30 12.01 6.56 -6.74
N ASN A 31 10.81 6.88 -7.22
CA ASN A 31 10.59 7.67 -8.43
C ASN A 31 11.22 7.00 -9.68
N GLU A 32 11.18 5.67 -9.71
CA GLU A 32 11.72 4.85 -10.80
C GLU A 32 10.64 4.04 -11.52
N ALA A 33 9.36 4.34 -11.25
CA ALA A 33 8.26 3.58 -11.83
C ALA A 33 8.12 3.82 -13.32
N THR A 34 7.75 2.74 -14.03
CA THR A 34 7.43 2.77 -15.45
C THR A 34 5.95 2.41 -15.60
N LYS A 35 5.45 2.40 -16.84
CA LYS A 35 4.08 2.00 -17.14
C LYS A 35 3.77 0.57 -16.73
N LYS A 36 4.80 -0.27 -16.57
CA LYS A 36 4.67 -1.69 -16.20
C LYS A 36 4.87 -1.92 -14.71
N SER A 37 5.18 -0.89 -13.93
CA SER A 37 5.43 -1.02 -12.49
C SER A 37 4.13 -1.22 -11.72
N ASP A 38 4.20 -2.09 -10.70
CA ASP A 38 3.12 -2.25 -9.73
C ASP A 38 3.28 -1.20 -8.64
N VAL A 39 2.17 -0.86 -7.97
CA VAL A 39 2.21 0.00 -6.79
C VAL A 39 2.33 -0.89 -5.57
N ASP A 40 3.39 -0.70 -4.79
CA ASP A 40 3.65 -1.50 -3.59
C ASP A 40 3.24 -0.70 -2.34
N LEU A 41 2.28 -1.25 -1.59
CA LEU A 41 1.76 -0.60 -0.39
C LEU A 41 2.03 -1.45 0.85
N LEU A 42 2.45 -0.79 1.92
CA LEU A 42 2.54 -1.38 3.25
C LEU A 42 1.39 -0.82 4.08
N VAL A 43 0.52 -1.69 4.58
CA VAL A 43 -0.72 -1.27 5.25
C VAL A 43 -0.88 -1.99 6.59
N ASP A 44 -1.38 -1.27 7.59
CA ASP A 44 -1.82 -1.88 8.83
C ASP A 44 -3.29 -1.52 9.04
N PHE A 45 -4.11 -2.53 9.39
CA PHE A 45 -5.53 -2.36 9.67
C PHE A 45 -5.76 -2.47 11.17
N THR A 46 -6.69 -1.67 11.70
CA THR A 46 -7.06 -1.72 13.11
C THR A 46 -7.63 -3.07 13.48
N GLU A 47 -8.48 -3.62 12.60
CA GLU A 47 -9.09 -4.93 12.81
C GLU A 47 -8.46 -5.97 11.90
N GLN A 48 -8.36 -7.20 12.38
CA GLN A 48 -7.85 -8.31 11.58
C GLN A 48 -8.78 -8.55 10.38
N LYS A 49 -8.17 -8.70 9.20
CA LYS A 49 -8.89 -8.97 7.95
C LYS A 49 -8.70 -10.42 7.54
N SER A 50 -9.74 -11.03 6.98
CA SER A 50 -9.61 -12.35 6.37
C SER A 50 -8.84 -12.23 5.05
N LEU A 51 -8.38 -13.37 4.55
CA LEU A 51 -7.71 -13.40 3.24
C LEU A 51 -8.64 -12.89 2.14
N MET A 52 -9.92 -13.26 2.19
CA MET A 52 -10.91 -12.78 1.22
C MET A 52 -11.09 -11.27 1.27
N ASP A 53 -11.11 -10.69 2.49
CA ASP A 53 -11.19 -9.25 2.67
C ASP A 53 -9.99 -8.57 2.03
N LEU A 54 -8.78 -9.10 2.26
CA LEU A 54 -7.55 -8.51 1.73
C LEU A 54 -7.51 -8.56 0.20
N VAL A 55 -7.95 -9.66 -0.39
CA VAL A 55 -8.03 -9.79 -1.85
C VAL A 55 -8.99 -8.74 -2.42
N GLY A 56 -10.16 -8.59 -1.77
CA GLY A 56 -11.15 -7.60 -2.19
C GLY A 56 -10.64 -6.16 -2.10
N ILE A 57 -9.93 -5.82 -1.02
CA ILE A 57 -9.35 -4.49 -0.82
C ILE A 57 -8.28 -4.23 -1.88
N GLU A 58 -7.41 -5.20 -2.13
CA GLU A 58 -6.35 -5.07 -3.14
C GLU A 58 -6.94 -4.86 -4.53
N GLN A 59 -8.03 -5.59 -4.85
CA GLN A 59 -8.73 -5.43 -6.11
C GLN A 59 -9.33 -4.03 -6.22
N GLU A 60 -9.95 -3.55 -5.16
CA GLU A 60 -10.55 -2.21 -5.12
C GLU A 60 -9.49 -1.13 -5.32
N LEU A 61 -8.32 -1.29 -4.69
CA LEU A 61 -7.19 -0.37 -4.85
C LEU A 61 -6.67 -0.37 -6.28
N SER A 62 -6.52 -1.56 -6.87
CA SER A 62 -6.05 -1.69 -8.25
C SER A 62 -7.01 -1.00 -9.23
N ASN A 63 -8.31 -1.13 -8.98
CA ASN A 63 -9.32 -0.45 -9.80
C ASN A 63 -9.24 1.08 -9.64
N ALA A 64 -9.02 1.55 -8.42
CA ALA A 64 -8.92 2.98 -8.14
C ALA A 64 -7.69 3.62 -8.81
N LEU A 65 -6.58 2.89 -8.85
CA LEU A 65 -5.34 3.37 -9.43
C LEU A 65 -5.16 3.02 -10.90
N ARG A 66 -5.93 2.05 -11.40
CA ARG A 66 -5.82 1.51 -12.76
C ARG A 66 -4.44 0.90 -13.05
N VAL A 67 -3.78 0.43 -12.00
CA VAL A 67 -2.54 -0.35 -12.09
C VAL A 67 -2.62 -1.43 -11.02
N LYS A 68 -1.83 -2.48 -11.18
CA LYS A 68 -1.79 -3.55 -10.19
C LYS A 68 -1.22 -3.01 -8.88
N VAL A 69 -1.89 -3.33 -7.79
CA VAL A 69 -1.45 -2.99 -6.43
C VAL A 69 -1.02 -4.28 -5.71
N ASP A 70 0.17 -4.27 -5.16
CA ASP A 70 0.66 -5.30 -4.26
C ASP A 70 0.59 -4.75 -2.84
N MET A 71 -0.30 -5.29 -2.02
CA MET A 71 -0.49 -4.84 -0.66
C MET A 71 0.14 -5.84 0.31
N ILE A 72 1.07 -5.36 1.13
CA ILE A 72 1.70 -6.16 2.17
C ILE A 72 1.23 -5.62 3.51
N LEU A 73 0.83 -6.51 4.41
CA LEU A 73 0.47 -6.12 5.77
C LEU A 73 1.73 -5.86 6.59
N LYS A 74 1.71 -4.78 7.37
CA LYS A 74 2.81 -4.44 8.26
C LYS A 74 3.16 -5.61 9.20
N LYS A 75 2.16 -6.34 9.66
CA LYS A 75 2.31 -7.51 10.53
C LYS A 75 2.98 -8.70 9.85
N SER A 76 2.97 -8.72 8.51
CA SER A 76 3.53 -9.82 7.72
C SER A 76 4.97 -9.58 7.30
N LEU A 77 5.55 -8.43 7.64
CA LEU A 77 6.94 -8.15 7.33
C LEU A 77 7.84 -9.09 8.13
N ASN A 78 8.66 -9.86 7.42
CA ASN A 78 9.67 -10.68 8.05
C ASN A 78 11.04 -9.99 7.97
N ASN A 79 12.01 -10.52 8.70
CA ASN A 79 13.34 -9.93 8.79
C ASN A 79 14.09 -9.93 7.46
N ARG A 80 13.68 -10.78 6.52
CA ARG A 80 14.31 -10.92 5.22
C ARG A 80 13.96 -9.78 4.28
N ILE A 81 12.66 -9.39 4.24
CA ILE A 81 12.18 -8.35 3.33
C ILE A 81 12.06 -6.97 3.97
N LYS A 82 11.97 -6.92 5.30
CA LYS A 82 11.79 -5.66 6.03
C LYS A 82 12.81 -4.58 5.67
N PRO A 83 14.13 -4.87 5.58
CA PRO A 83 15.09 -3.84 5.21
C PRO A 83 14.82 -3.20 3.85
N TYR A 84 14.40 -4.00 2.86
CA TYR A 84 14.09 -3.50 1.52
C TYR A 84 12.89 -2.59 1.52
N VAL A 85 11.85 -2.97 2.25
CA VAL A 85 10.62 -2.18 2.36
C VAL A 85 10.91 -0.86 3.07
N MET A 86 11.59 -0.93 4.21
CA MET A 86 11.83 0.23 5.07
C MET A 86 12.79 1.25 4.44
N GLU A 87 13.71 0.79 3.58
CA GLU A 87 14.65 1.67 2.90
C GLU A 87 13.95 2.69 2.00
N ASP A 88 12.90 2.25 1.29
CA ASP A 88 12.20 3.08 0.31
C ASP A 88 10.90 3.69 0.87
N LEU A 89 10.48 3.29 2.06
CA LEU A 89 9.15 3.58 2.58
C LEU A 89 8.85 5.08 2.66
N LYS A 90 7.74 5.48 2.04
CA LYS A 90 7.16 6.83 2.15
C LYS A 90 5.81 6.69 2.84
N ILE A 91 5.70 7.17 4.06
CA ILE A 91 4.45 7.09 4.82
C ILE A 91 3.49 8.13 4.28
N ILE A 92 2.32 7.69 3.84
CA ILE A 92 1.29 8.59 3.30
C ILE A 92 0.11 8.76 4.26
N TYR A 93 -0.03 7.88 5.25
CA TYR A 93 -1.06 7.99 6.27
C TYR A 93 -0.64 7.24 7.53
N GLU A 94 -0.83 7.88 8.66
CA GLU A 94 -0.58 7.25 9.95
C GLU A 94 -1.53 7.87 10.97
N LYS A 95 -2.45 7.06 11.46
CA LYS A 95 -3.41 7.47 12.48
C LYS A 95 -2.75 7.38 13.85
N ARG A 96 -2.87 8.45 14.60
CA ARG A 96 -2.35 8.52 15.98
C ARG A 96 -3.46 8.35 17.01
#